data_784aafb49a33c4ccd947f4ccd81bb53b
#
_entry.id   784aafb49a33c4ccd947f4ccd81bb53b
#
_cell.length_a   1.000
_cell.length_b   1.000
_cell.length_c   1.000
_cell.angle_alpha   90.00
_cell.angle_beta   90.00
_cell.angle_gamma   90.00
#
_symmetry.space_group_name_H-M   'P 1'
#
loop_
_entity.id
_entity.type
_entity.pdbx_description
1 polymer ?
#
loop_
_entity_poly.entity_id
_entity_poly.type
_entity_poly.pdbx_seq_one_letter_code
_entity_poly.pdbx_strand_id
1 'polypeptide(L)'
;MCIRDRSIRAIISAPPGPVVPDGYDPARRAYFQQIGGYGFAIGAPESIEVKTTTISECYRRGLVRFRYGLASRIRAKSPEQTAGLQAALLTGVRSYIPQEQTDALRVAGLAHVLAISGLHMGLLAGGSYFMATLLLAMIAPLSRRYDVRKPAAIIGALAATGYLLLSGASVATQRAYIMAIIVFLAVILDRRAFSMRSVAVAALITLMFHPEALISVGFQMSFAAVAALVVVYREWHDKRGYVPRIGFRQKSWSWLSTLTVTSFVAGTATSGFAVLHFHRVANYSLLGNLFAMPIFTFLVMPAALAALIALPFGLEAIPLAVMGWGLSLLLKVSVWVATWPGAILHVWAAPAWIIGLLGLAFLLATLGQGLRRYLGFGLAALCFMIWSQTPRPDMRISDAGQVAFWDNKDEAILYVGRKRSDRYGREQFMQKAGLVNGEIKRYQDELAQCDKLACRFEVRGKQVSVVHHPSEVPLECDTADIVILTKRQAGPVARRGCAAKLLDERVFRTAGAHDVYIEDGAIELRPANKKGRRERPWS
;
A
#
# COMPACT_ATOMS: atom_id res chain seq x y z
N MET A 1 -0.33 17.58 5.26
CA MET A 1 0.46 18.63 5.92
C MET A 1 -0.41 19.85 6.02
N CYS A 2 -0.89 20.24 7.20
CA CYS A 2 -1.69 21.47 7.36
C CYS A 2 -0.72 22.63 7.56
N ILE A 3 -0.25 23.22 6.47
CA ILE A 3 0.52 24.47 6.50
C ILE A 3 -0.51 25.58 6.35
N ARG A 4 -0.81 26.30 7.43
CA ARG A 4 -1.72 27.46 7.44
C ARG A 4 -0.94 28.79 7.52
N ASP A 5 0.37 28.76 7.30
CA ASP A 5 1.28 29.89 7.37
C ASP A 5 1.73 30.39 6.00
N ARG A 6 1.05 29.95 4.94
CA ARG A 6 1.39 30.30 3.56
C ARG A 6 0.16 30.62 2.73
N SER A 7 0.26 31.67 1.93
CA SER A 7 -0.65 31.99 0.85
C SER A 7 -0.14 31.37 -0.45
N ILE A 8 -1.01 30.75 -1.22
CA ILE A 8 -0.66 30.11 -2.48
C ILE A 8 -1.82 30.24 -3.45
N ARG A 9 -1.53 30.58 -4.70
CA ARG A 9 -2.51 30.42 -5.79
C ARG A 9 -2.57 28.96 -6.20
N ALA A 10 -3.76 28.39 -6.24
CA ALA A 10 -3.95 26.98 -6.58
C ALA A 10 -5.25 26.77 -7.35
N ILE A 11 -5.22 25.83 -8.29
CA ILE A 11 -6.44 25.25 -8.91
C ILE A 11 -6.89 24.12 -7.99
N ILE A 12 -8.07 24.22 -7.41
CA ILE A 12 -8.63 23.23 -6.49
C ILE A 12 -9.70 22.43 -7.22
N SER A 13 -9.66 21.11 -7.10
CA SER A 13 -10.68 20.19 -7.60
C SER A 13 -11.11 19.21 -6.51
N ALA A 14 -12.31 18.66 -6.65
CA ALA A 14 -12.79 17.59 -5.79
C ALA A 14 -11.87 16.37 -5.88
N PRO A 15 -11.79 15.55 -4.81
CA PRO A 15 -11.04 14.30 -4.86
C PRO A 15 -11.54 13.42 -6.01
N PRO A 16 -10.64 12.89 -6.87
CA PRO A 16 -11.06 12.08 -8.01
C PRO A 16 -11.65 10.74 -7.54
N GLY A 17 -12.63 10.23 -8.26
CA GLY A 17 -13.14 8.88 -8.08
C GLY A 17 -12.16 7.80 -8.57
N PRO A 18 -12.56 6.51 -8.51
CA PRO A 18 -11.74 5.42 -9.01
C PRO A 18 -11.55 5.54 -10.54
N VAL A 19 -10.32 5.27 -10.99
CA VAL A 19 -9.96 5.36 -12.42
C VAL A 19 -10.19 4.07 -13.20
N VAL A 20 -10.44 2.96 -12.49
CA VAL A 20 -10.85 1.66 -13.06
C VAL A 20 -11.95 1.07 -12.19
N PRO A 21 -12.84 0.23 -12.75
CA PRO A 21 -13.87 -0.47 -11.98
C PRO A 21 -13.25 -1.30 -10.85
N ASP A 22 -13.89 -1.27 -9.67
CA ASP A 22 -13.44 -1.95 -8.46
C ASP A 22 -11.99 -1.60 -8.01
N GLY A 23 -11.40 -0.54 -8.58
CA GLY A 23 -10.08 -0.04 -8.24
C GLY A 23 -10.07 0.80 -6.95
N TYR A 24 -8.87 1.29 -6.64
CA TYR A 24 -8.67 2.19 -5.51
C TYR A 24 -9.48 3.49 -5.69
N ASP A 25 -10.25 3.86 -4.67
CA ASP A 25 -11.08 5.07 -4.64
C ASP A 25 -10.41 6.19 -3.79
N PRO A 26 -9.74 7.17 -4.43
CA PRO A 26 -9.12 8.28 -3.72
C PRO A 26 -10.14 9.18 -3.01
N ALA A 27 -11.35 9.37 -3.58
CA ALA A 27 -12.39 10.21 -2.98
C ALA A 27 -12.86 9.62 -1.64
N ARG A 28 -13.06 8.30 -1.56
CA ARG A 28 -13.38 7.62 -0.32
C ARG A 28 -12.30 7.83 0.74
N ARG A 29 -11.02 7.66 0.36
CA ARG A 29 -9.92 7.90 1.30
C ARG A 29 -9.89 9.35 1.77
N ALA A 30 -10.07 10.31 0.87
CA ALA A 30 -10.12 11.73 1.19
C ALA A 30 -11.23 12.05 2.18
N TYR A 31 -12.42 11.48 2.01
CA TYR A 31 -13.54 11.62 2.92
C TYR A 31 -13.18 11.21 4.35
N PHE A 32 -12.69 9.99 4.57
CA PHE A 32 -12.29 9.53 5.91
C PHE A 32 -11.08 10.28 6.49
N GLN A 33 -10.25 10.89 5.63
CA GLN A 33 -9.16 11.77 6.05
C GLN A 33 -9.58 13.25 6.21
N GLN A 34 -10.86 13.55 5.99
CA GLN A 34 -11.41 14.92 6.04
C GLN A 34 -10.71 15.88 5.06
N ILE A 35 -10.34 15.39 3.89
CA ILE A 35 -9.73 16.15 2.80
C ILE A 35 -10.84 16.52 1.81
N GLY A 36 -11.22 17.82 1.76
CA GLY A 36 -12.29 18.30 0.88
C GLY A 36 -11.87 18.56 -0.56
N GLY A 37 -10.57 18.66 -0.86
CA GLY A 37 -10.08 18.92 -2.21
C GLY A 37 -8.59 18.70 -2.37
N TYR A 38 -8.16 18.54 -3.63
CA TYR A 38 -6.77 18.54 -4.05
C TYR A 38 -6.50 19.73 -4.96
N GLY A 39 -5.30 20.26 -4.95
CA GLY A 39 -4.96 21.39 -5.80
C GLY A 39 -3.53 21.38 -6.30
N PHE A 40 -3.33 22.02 -7.44
CA PHE A 40 -2.02 22.33 -8.00
C PHE A 40 -1.66 23.77 -7.68
N ALA A 41 -0.50 23.97 -7.06
CA ALA A 41 0.04 25.28 -6.80
C ALA A 41 0.45 25.97 -8.11
N ILE A 42 0.02 27.22 -8.27
CA ILE A 42 0.46 28.10 -9.37
C ILE A 42 1.32 29.19 -8.75
N GLY A 43 2.63 29.06 -8.87
CA GLY A 43 3.60 29.99 -8.30
C GLY A 43 4.18 29.58 -6.95
N ALA A 44 5.09 30.40 -6.44
CA ALA A 44 5.75 30.17 -5.16
C ALA A 44 4.81 30.49 -3.98
N PRO A 45 4.90 29.74 -2.88
CA PRO A 45 4.13 30.03 -1.68
C PRO A 45 4.72 31.22 -0.94
N GLU A 46 3.87 32.17 -0.54
CA GLU A 46 4.23 33.32 0.29
C GLU A 46 3.94 33.00 1.77
N SER A 47 4.87 33.33 2.65
CA SER A 47 4.66 33.16 4.10
C SER A 47 3.70 34.23 4.63
N ILE A 48 2.71 33.82 5.41
CA ILE A 48 1.77 34.70 6.08
C ILE A 48 1.82 34.48 7.58
N GLU A 49 1.69 35.56 8.35
CA GLU A 49 1.53 35.45 9.80
C GLU A 49 0.10 34.96 10.10
N VAL A 50 -0.02 33.80 10.71
CA VAL A 50 -1.30 33.26 11.16
C VAL A 50 -1.31 33.18 12.67
N LYS A 51 -2.20 33.96 13.30
CA LYS A 51 -2.45 33.83 14.73
C LYS A 51 -3.07 32.47 15.05
N THR A 52 -2.43 31.69 15.92
CA THR A 52 -2.97 30.42 16.42
C THR A 52 -4.06 30.72 17.44
N THR A 53 -5.26 30.20 17.19
CA THR A 53 -6.43 30.45 18.03
C THR A 53 -6.64 29.39 19.11
N THR A 54 -6.05 28.18 18.95
CA THR A 54 -6.31 27.05 19.83
C THR A 54 -5.02 26.37 20.28
N ILE A 55 -4.96 25.91 21.55
CA ILE A 55 -3.81 25.15 22.09
C ILE A 55 -3.51 23.90 21.28
N SER A 56 -4.54 23.18 20.83
CA SER A 56 -4.40 21.99 20.01
C SER A 56 -3.75 22.28 18.65
N GLU A 57 -4.04 23.42 18.02
CA GLU A 57 -3.39 23.84 16.78
C GLU A 57 -1.93 24.21 17.00
N CYS A 58 -1.63 24.89 18.10
CA CYS A 58 -0.26 25.24 18.48
C CYS A 58 0.59 23.98 18.67
N TYR A 59 0.07 22.99 19.41
CA TYR A 59 0.72 21.69 19.62
C TYR A 59 0.95 20.94 18.30
N ARG A 60 -0.08 20.81 17.47
CA ARG A 60 0.01 20.14 16.17
C ARG A 60 1.04 20.80 15.25
N ARG A 61 1.06 22.13 15.19
CA ARG A 61 2.05 22.89 14.40
C ARG A 61 3.46 22.70 14.94
N GLY A 62 3.63 22.77 16.27
CA GLY A 62 4.91 22.52 16.93
C GLY A 62 5.45 21.14 16.59
N LEU A 63 4.62 20.10 16.69
CA LEU A 63 4.99 18.73 16.37
C LEU A 63 5.38 18.55 14.89
N VAL A 64 4.61 19.13 13.96
CA VAL A 64 4.92 19.08 12.53
C VAL A 64 6.22 19.80 12.22
N ARG A 65 6.42 21.01 12.77
CA ARG A 65 7.67 21.78 12.62
C ARG A 65 8.87 21.01 13.16
N PHE A 66 8.73 20.43 14.35
CA PHE A 66 9.76 19.59 14.96
C PHE A 66 10.12 18.39 14.08
N ARG A 67 9.12 17.66 13.56
CA ARG A 67 9.34 16.51 12.69
C ARG A 67 10.09 16.86 11.39
N TYR A 68 9.68 17.92 10.72
CA TYR A 68 10.34 18.35 9.48
C TYR A 68 11.73 18.93 9.73
N GLY A 69 11.90 19.68 10.84
CA GLY A 69 13.20 20.15 11.28
C GLY A 69 14.15 18.99 11.59
N LEU A 70 13.64 17.97 12.30
CA LEU A 70 14.40 16.75 12.57
C LEU A 70 14.74 15.98 11.29
N ALA A 71 13.79 15.82 10.37
CA ALA A 71 14.05 15.18 9.07
C ALA A 71 15.13 15.92 8.27
N SER A 72 15.10 17.24 8.28
CA SER A 72 16.13 18.08 7.64
C SER A 72 17.51 17.90 8.31
N ARG A 73 17.55 17.89 9.65
CA ARG A 73 18.79 17.68 10.42
C ARG A 73 19.38 16.29 10.16
N ILE A 74 18.56 15.23 10.18
CA ILE A 74 18.98 13.87 9.85
C ILE A 74 19.57 13.82 8.45
N ARG A 75 18.89 14.40 7.45
CA ARG A 75 19.38 14.43 6.08
C ARG A 75 20.74 15.12 5.94
N ALA A 76 20.93 16.25 6.62
CA ALA A 76 22.18 17.00 6.57
C ALA A 76 23.38 16.23 7.15
N LYS A 77 23.14 15.31 8.09
CA LYS A 77 24.18 14.50 8.76
C LYS A 77 24.27 13.05 8.23
N SER A 78 23.42 12.69 7.27
CA SER A 78 23.36 11.32 6.71
C SER A 78 24.04 11.25 5.34
N PRO A 79 24.60 10.08 4.95
CA PRO A 79 25.07 9.84 3.59
C PRO A 79 23.94 10.08 2.57
N GLU A 80 24.24 10.80 1.48
CA GLU A 80 23.26 11.28 0.50
C GLU A 80 22.34 10.17 -0.04
N GLN A 81 22.91 9.01 -0.40
CA GLN A 81 22.17 7.86 -0.94
C GLN A 81 21.09 7.32 0.01
N THR A 82 21.29 7.43 1.33
CA THR A 82 20.39 6.83 2.32
C THR A 82 19.67 7.86 3.18
N ALA A 83 19.99 9.15 3.02
CA ALA A 83 19.45 10.25 3.81
C ALA A 83 17.92 10.31 3.78
N GLY A 84 17.30 10.08 2.60
CA GLY A 84 15.86 10.02 2.43
C GLY A 84 15.21 8.87 3.19
N LEU A 85 15.81 7.68 3.14
CA LEU A 85 15.34 6.50 3.88
C LEU A 85 15.50 6.67 5.38
N GLN A 86 16.63 7.21 5.85
CA GLN A 86 16.86 7.48 7.28
C GLN A 86 15.82 8.47 7.83
N ALA A 87 15.59 9.57 7.12
CA ALA A 87 14.56 10.54 7.49
C ALA A 87 13.17 9.89 7.54
N ALA A 88 12.84 9.04 6.55
CA ALA A 88 11.56 8.36 6.48
C ALA A 88 11.36 7.37 7.63
N LEU A 89 12.39 6.59 7.98
CA LEU A 89 12.32 5.60 9.06
C LEU A 89 12.21 6.24 10.44
N LEU A 90 12.93 7.36 10.66
CA LEU A 90 12.95 8.03 11.96
C LEU A 90 11.78 8.99 12.16
N THR A 91 11.34 9.70 11.11
CA THR A 91 10.32 10.77 11.23
C THR A 91 9.05 10.54 10.42
N GLY A 92 8.99 9.49 9.61
CA GLY A 92 7.85 9.23 8.72
C GLY A 92 7.76 10.15 7.49
N VAL A 93 8.74 11.04 7.25
CA VAL A 93 8.78 11.96 6.11
C VAL A 93 9.39 11.25 4.89
N ARG A 94 8.54 10.80 3.95
CA ARG A 94 8.94 9.96 2.80
C ARG A 94 9.21 10.74 1.52
N SER A 95 8.93 12.04 1.50
CA SER A 95 9.07 12.89 0.30
C SER A 95 10.49 12.98 -0.24
N TYR A 96 11.47 12.51 0.52
CA TYR A 96 12.88 12.54 0.17
C TYR A 96 13.43 11.22 -0.37
N ILE A 97 12.61 10.18 -0.48
CA ILE A 97 13.04 8.88 -1.02
C ILE A 97 12.96 8.92 -2.55
N PRO A 98 14.05 8.63 -3.27
CA PRO A 98 14.03 8.51 -4.72
C PRO A 98 13.08 7.39 -5.19
N GLN A 99 12.41 7.61 -6.33
CA GLN A 99 11.47 6.65 -6.88
C GLN A 99 12.14 5.31 -7.22
N GLU A 100 13.36 5.35 -7.76
CA GLU A 100 14.15 4.17 -8.10
C GLU A 100 14.39 3.25 -6.89
N GLN A 101 14.73 3.84 -5.72
CA GLN A 101 14.90 3.06 -4.49
C GLN A 101 13.59 2.45 -4.03
N THR A 102 12.50 3.20 -4.16
CA THR A 102 11.17 2.73 -3.83
C THR A 102 10.78 1.53 -4.69
N ASP A 103 11.07 1.59 -5.99
CA ASP A 103 10.72 0.54 -6.93
C ASP A 103 11.61 -0.70 -6.75
N ALA A 104 12.92 -0.53 -6.53
CA ALA A 104 13.81 -1.65 -6.21
C ALA A 104 13.36 -2.40 -4.94
N LEU A 105 12.99 -1.68 -3.87
CA LEU A 105 12.46 -2.27 -2.64
C LEU A 105 11.12 -3.00 -2.87
N ARG A 106 10.25 -2.47 -3.74
CA ARG A 106 8.99 -3.12 -4.10
C ARG A 106 9.20 -4.40 -4.87
N VAL A 107 10.10 -4.39 -5.86
CA VAL A 107 10.43 -5.56 -6.68
C VAL A 107 11.03 -6.68 -5.83
N ALA A 108 11.92 -6.35 -4.91
CA ALA A 108 12.53 -7.31 -3.98
C ALA A 108 11.55 -7.82 -2.88
N GLY A 109 10.29 -7.36 -2.84
CA GLY A 109 9.33 -7.73 -1.78
C GLY A 109 9.58 -7.03 -0.44
N LEU A 110 10.44 -6.02 -0.42
CA LEU A 110 10.84 -5.26 0.77
C LEU A 110 10.07 -3.94 0.95
N ALA A 111 8.96 -3.76 0.23
CA ALA A 111 8.12 -2.56 0.30
C ALA A 111 7.65 -2.23 1.73
N HIS A 112 7.52 -3.23 2.59
CA HIS A 112 7.13 -3.07 3.99
C HIS A 112 8.17 -2.32 4.83
N VAL A 113 9.44 -2.25 4.39
CA VAL A 113 10.50 -1.45 5.02
C VAL A 113 10.28 0.04 4.80
N LEU A 114 9.65 0.44 3.67
CA LEU A 114 9.33 1.85 3.38
C LEU A 114 8.25 2.43 4.30
N ALA A 115 7.39 1.58 4.82
CA ALA A 115 6.34 1.97 5.74
C ALA A 115 6.78 1.70 7.18
N ILE A 116 6.59 2.66 8.07
CA ILE A 116 6.75 2.38 9.49
C ILE A 116 5.72 1.31 9.86
N SER A 117 6.22 0.12 10.19
CA SER A 117 5.45 -1.10 10.37
C SER A 117 5.49 -1.60 11.82
N GLY A 118 4.77 -2.68 12.10
CA GLY A 118 4.85 -3.38 13.38
C GLY A 118 6.26 -3.81 13.76
N LEU A 119 7.08 -4.17 12.77
CA LEU A 119 8.49 -4.53 13.02
C LEU A 119 9.31 -3.33 13.52
N HIS A 120 9.16 -2.15 12.90
CA HIS A 120 9.84 -0.92 13.34
C HIS A 120 9.44 -0.55 14.77
N MET A 121 8.13 -0.51 15.03
CA MET A 121 7.58 -0.23 16.36
C MET A 121 8.06 -1.28 17.37
N GLY A 122 8.03 -2.57 17.02
CA GLY A 122 8.46 -3.67 17.86
C GLY A 122 9.95 -3.63 18.16
N LEU A 123 10.81 -3.36 17.19
CA LEU A 123 12.25 -3.28 17.38
C LEU A 123 12.66 -2.04 18.20
N LEU A 124 12.03 -0.88 17.95
CA LEU A 124 12.35 0.34 18.68
C LEU A 124 11.82 0.28 20.11
N ALA A 125 10.53 0.01 20.30
CA ALA A 125 9.93 -0.05 21.64
C ALA A 125 10.38 -1.29 22.42
N GLY A 126 10.51 -2.44 21.75
CA GLY A 126 11.05 -3.66 22.33
C GLY A 126 12.54 -3.54 22.66
N GLY A 127 13.33 -2.87 21.83
CA GLY A 127 14.72 -2.53 22.10
C GLY A 127 14.87 -1.61 23.31
N SER A 128 14.00 -0.60 23.43
CA SER A 128 13.93 0.29 24.60
C SER A 128 13.54 -0.49 25.87
N TYR A 129 12.56 -1.39 25.79
CA TYR A 129 12.16 -2.28 26.87
C TYR A 129 13.33 -3.20 27.30
N PHE A 130 13.99 -3.82 26.33
CA PHE A 130 15.13 -4.71 26.60
C PHE A 130 16.29 -3.95 27.26
N MET A 131 16.66 -2.78 26.74
CA MET A 131 17.69 -1.93 27.31
C MET A 131 17.34 -1.49 28.73
N ALA A 132 16.10 -1.04 28.94
CA ALA A 132 15.62 -0.67 30.27
C ALA A 132 15.66 -1.86 31.25
N THR A 133 15.23 -3.05 30.82
CA THR A 133 15.30 -4.27 31.64
C THR A 133 16.75 -4.59 32.04
N LEU A 134 17.68 -4.49 31.07
CA LEU A 134 19.10 -4.75 31.34
C LEU A 134 19.67 -3.73 32.32
N LEU A 135 19.45 -2.44 32.10
CA LEU A 135 19.95 -1.38 33.00
C LEU A 135 19.35 -1.47 34.41
N LEU A 136 18.04 -1.71 34.54
CA LEU A 136 17.38 -1.87 35.81
C LEU A 136 17.83 -3.16 36.54
N ALA A 137 18.12 -4.24 35.79
CA ALA A 137 18.64 -5.50 36.36
C ALA A 137 20.07 -5.37 36.92
N MET A 138 20.88 -4.45 36.40
CA MET A 138 22.22 -4.16 36.93
C MET A 138 22.18 -3.48 38.31
N ILE A 139 21.05 -2.88 38.69
CA ILE A 139 20.86 -2.26 40.01
C ILE A 139 20.40 -3.34 40.98
N ALA A 140 21.36 -4.01 41.66
CA ALA A 140 21.12 -5.17 42.52
C ALA A 140 20.02 -4.98 43.59
N PRO A 141 19.93 -3.86 44.35
CA PRO A 141 18.86 -3.67 45.32
C PRO A 141 17.47 -3.57 44.68
N LEU A 142 17.37 -3.02 43.46
CA LEU A 142 16.12 -2.90 42.74
C LEU A 142 15.66 -4.24 42.19
N SER A 143 16.56 -4.97 41.52
CA SER A 143 16.24 -6.25 40.87
C SER A 143 15.91 -7.39 41.85
N ARG A 144 16.41 -7.30 43.12
CA ARG A 144 16.08 -8.26 44.18
C ARG A 144 14.71 -7.99 44.81
N ARG A 145 14.24 -6.71 44.80
CA ARG A 145 13.02 -6.30 45.53
C ARG A 145 11.81 -6.15 44.64
N TYR A 146 12.00 -5.82 43.35
CA TYR A 146 10.94 -5.54 42.41
C TYR A 146 11.13 -6.28 41.09
N ASP A 147 10.02 -6.61 40.41
CA ASP A 147 10.05 -7.13 39.05
C ASP A 147 10.38 -6.01 38.07
N VAL A 148 11.63 -5.93 37.65
CA VAL A 148 12.16 -4.89 36.74
C VAL A 148 11.49 -4.90 35.34
N ARG A 149 10.79 -5.99 34.98
CA ARG A 149 10.08 -6.08 33.70
C ARG A 149 8.90 -5.09 33.62
N LYS A 150 8.23 -4.81 34.73
CA LYS A 150 7.07 -3.90 34.77
C LYS A 150 7.47 -2.44 34.52
N PRO A 151 8.43 -1.83 35.24
CA PRO A 151 8.90 -0.48 34.91
C PRO A 151 9.56 -0.41 33.54
N ALA A 152 10.29 -1.46 33.10
CA ALA A 152 10.81 -1.51 31.74
C ALA A 152 9.71 -1.51 30.67
N ALA A 153 8.57 -2.19 30.91
CA ALA A 153 7.43 -2.16 30.01
C ALA A 153 6.79 -0.76 29.89
N ILE A 154 6.78 0.00 30.98
CA ILE A 154 6.34 1.41 30.95
C ILE A 154 7.30 2.24 30.07
N ILE A 155 8.62 2.06 30.21
CA ILE A 155 9.62 2.74 29.37
C ILE A 155 9.42 2.36 27.89
N GLY A 156 9.21 1.08 27.59
CA GLY A 156 8.89 0.61 26.25
C GLY A 156 7.62 1.24 25.66
N ALA A 157 6.56 1.35 26.47
CA ALA A 157 5.30 1.99 26.09
C ALA A 157 5.48 3.51 25.83
N LEU A 158 6.26 4.19 26.65
CA LEU A 158 6.60 5.61 26.45
C LEU A 158 7.42 5.82 25.17
N ALA A 159 8.40 4.94 24.91
CA ALA A 159 9.19 4.95 23.67
C ALA A 159 8.29 4.72 22.44
N ALA A 160 7.34 3.77 22.49
CA ALA A 160 6.35 3.54 21.44
C ALA A 160 5.49 4.79 21.18
N THR A 161 5.04 5.47 22.26
CA THR A 161 4.24 6.71 22.17
C THR A 161 5.04 7.85 21.55
N GLY A 162 6.29 8.04 21.99
CA GLY A 162 7.20 9.02 21.40
C GLY A 162 7.43 8.77 19.91
N TYR A 163 7.66 7.51 19.54
CA TYR A 163 7.86 7.13 18.14
C TYR A 163 6.58 7.28 17.29
N LEU A 164 5.40 7.00 17.84
CA LEU A 164 4.13 7.27 17.16
C LEU A 164 4.00 8.75 16.80
N LEU A 165 4.27 9.65 17.74
CA LEU A 165 4.19 11.10 17.53
C LEU A 165 5.25 11.55 16.52
N LEU A 166 6.47 11.10 16.67
CA LEU A 166 7.59 11.44 15.80
C LEU A 166 7.37 10.96 14.36
N SER A 167 6.82 9.77 14.17
CA SER A 167 6.54 9.17 12.86
C SER A 167 5.32 9.76 12.14
N GLY A 168 4.57 10.64 12.81
CA GLY A 168 3.40 11.32 12.25
C GLY A 168 2.13 10.51 12.26
N ALA A 169 2.06 9.52 13.13
CA ALA A 169 0.85 8.75 13.43
C ALA A 169 0.09 8.26 12.17
N SER A 170 0.82 7.73 11.18
CA SER A 170 0.17 7.11 10.02
C SER A 170 -0.72 5.94 10.47
N VAL A 171 -1.77 5.61 9.70
CA VAL A 171 -2.69 4.50 10.05
C VAL A 171 -1.94 3.19 10.31
N ALA A 172 -0.86 2.92 9.55
CA ALA A 172 -0.01 1.75 9.79
C ALA A 172 0.71 1.81 11.14
N THR A 173 1.25 2.99 11.48
CA THR A 173 1.96 3.21 12.75
C THR A 173 1.02 3.16 13.94
N GLN A 174 -0.22 3.68 13.81
CA GLN A 174 -1.25 3.61 14.86
C GLN A 174 -1.60 2.15 15.20
N ARG A 175 -1.80 1.29 14.19
CA ARG A 175 -2.05 -0.15 14.42
C ARG A 175 -0.88 -0.83 15.13
N ALA A 176 0.35 -0.55 14.67
CA ALA A 176 1.55 -1.08 15.29
C ALA A 176 1.69 -0.63 16.76
N TYR A 177 1.35 0.62 17.04
CA TYR A 177 1.32 1.19 18.38
C TYR A 177 0.27 0.50 19.28
N ILE A 178 -0.97 0.34 18.79
CA ILE A 178 -2.03 -0.36 19.54
C ILE A 178 -1.57 -1.78 19.91
N MET A 179 -0.99 -2.52 18.96
CA MET A 179 -0.45 -3.85 19.22
C MET A 179 0.68 -3.82 20.27
N ALA A 180 1.62 -2.87 20.16
CA ALA A 180 2.72 -2.74 21.11
C ALA A 180 2.24 -2.39 22.53
N ILE A 181 1.28 -1.47 22.67
CA ILE A 181 0.69 -1.13 23.97
C ILE A 181 -0.02 -2.32 24.60
N ILE A 182 -0.77 -3.10 23.82
CA ILE A 182 -1.42 -4.33 24.33
C ILE A 182 -0.38 -5.33 24.83
N VAL A 183 0.75 -5.49 24.12
CA VAL A 183 1.87 -6.34 24.55
C VAL A 183 2.45 -5.84 25.87
N PHE A 184 2.75 -4.54 26.01
CA PHE A 184 3.31 -3.99 27.25
C PHE A 184 2.31 -4.05 28.41
N LEU A 185 1.02 -3.78 28.17
CA LEU A 185 -0.02 -3.95 29.18
C LEU A 185 -0.13 -5.42 29.63
N ALA A 186 -0.02 -6.37 28.71
CA ALA A 186 -0.01 -7.79 29.06
C ALA A 186 1.19 -8.14 29.96
N VAL A 187 2.38 -7.57 29.70
CA VAL A 187 3.56 -7.75 30.59
C VAL A 187 3.29 -7.17 31.98
N ILE A 188 2.75 -5.95 32.07
CA ILE A 188 2.45 -5.28 33.35
C ILE A 188 1.41 -6.07 34.17
N LEU A 189 0.42 -6.67 33.47
CA LEU A 189 -0.67 -7.44 34.07
C LEU A 189 -0.34 -8.94 34.24
N ASP A 190 0.90 -9.37 34.03
CA ASP A 190 1.35 -10.76 34.07
C ASP A 190 0.52 -11.71 33.18
N ARG A 191 0.11 -11.23 31.99
CA ARG A 191 -0.66 -11.99 31.01
C ARG A 191 0.20 -12.40 29.81
N ARG A 192 -0.25 -13.41 29.07
CA ARG A 192 0.43 -13.83 27.83
C ARG A 192 0.30 -12.73 26.76
N ALA A 193 1.42 -12.08 26.45
CA ALA A 193 1.47 -10.95 25.53
C ALA A 193 1.14 -11.37 24.08
N PHE A 194 1.70 -12.47 23.60
CA PHE A 194 1.48 -12.99 22.25
C PHE A 194 0.39 -14.06 22.24
N SER A 195 -0.84 -13.65 21.99
CA SER A 195 -2.01 -14.54 21.94
C SER A 195 -3.01 -14.08 20.89
N MET A 196 -3.84 -15.01 20.38
CA MET A 196 -4.93 -14.64 19.47
C MET A 196 -5.92 -13.66 20.11
N ARG A 197 -6.10 -13.70 21.43
CA ARG A 197 -6.93 -12.72 22.16
C ARG A 197 -6.35 -11.31 22.03
N SER A 198 -5.02 -11.16 22.20
CA SER A 198 -4.35 -9.85 22.04
C SER A 198 -4.51 -9.31 20.60
N VAL A 199 -4.42 -10.19 19.60
CA VAL A 199 -4.65 -9.83 18.19
C VAL A 199 -6.09 -9.39 17.97
N ALA A 200 -7.08 -10.13 18.50
CA ALA A 200 -8.49 -9.79 18.40
C ALA A 200 -8.83 -8.45 19.09
N VAL A 201 -8.30 -8.21 20.28
CA VAL A 201 -8.48 -6.94 21.00
C VAL A 201 -7.88 -5.77 20.20
N ALA A 202 -6.67 -5.95 19.63
CA ALA A 202 -6.05 -4.94 18.78
C ALA A 202 -6.89 -4.64 17.51
N ALA A 203 -7.46 -5.68 16.90
CA ALA A 203 -8.35 -5.52 15.75
C ALA A 203 -9.61 -4.74 16.11
N LEU A 204 -10.27 -5.13 17.21
CA LEU A 204 -11.48 -4.47 17.69
C LEU A 204 -11.24 -3.00 18.04
N ILE A 205 -10.17 -2.69 18.78
CA ILE A 205 -9.81 -1.30 19.09
C ILE A 205 -9.55 -0.51 17.80
N THR A 206 -8.81 -1.08 16.85
CA THR A 206 -8.54 -0.40 15.57
C THR A 206 -9.83 -0.12 14.80
N LEU A 207 -10.76 -1.08 14.72
CA LEU A 207 -12.04 -0.94 14.01
C LEU A 207 -13.03 -0.03 14.72
N MET A 208 -12.93 0.09 16.04
CA MET A 208 -13.76 1.02 16.81
C MET A 208 -13.43 2.48 16.48
N PHE A 209 -12.15 2.80 16.26
CA PHE A 209 -11.73 4.15 15.88
C PHE A 209 -11.73 4.38 14.37
N HIS A 210 -11.51 3.33 13.57
CA HIS A 210 -11.35 3.37 12.12
C HIS A 210 -12.09 2.20 11.46
N PRO A 211 -13.44 2.19 11.43
CA PRO A 211 -14.22 1.08 10.85
C PRO A 211 -13.92 0.86 9.36
N GLU A 212 -13.58 1.93 8.63
CA GLU A 212 -13.17 1.88 7.23
C GLU A 212 -11.86 1.11 7.01
N ALA A 213 -11.07 0.90 8.06
CA ALA A 213 -9.81 0.18 7.97
C ALA A 213 -9.98 -1.29 7.58
N LEU A 214 -11.14 -1.92 7.86
CA LEU A 214 -11.41 -3.33 7.57
C LEU A 214 -11.09 -3.71 6.11
N ILE A 215 -11.45 -2.84 5.19
CA ILE A 215 -11.22 -3.06 3.75
C ILE A 215 -9.90 -2.45 3.26
N SER A 216 -9.11 -1.85 4.15
CA SER A 216 -7.79 -1.33 3.78
C SER A 216 -6.76 -2.45 3.68
N VAL A 217 -5.94 -2.39 2.63
CA VAL A 217 -4.81 -3.31 2.40
C VAL A 217 -3.95 -3.48 3.65
N GLY A 218 -3.63 -2.35 4.27
CA GLY A 218 -2.75 -2.34 5.43
C GLY A 218 -3.33 -3.08 6.63
N PHE A 219 -4.63 -2.97 6.92
CA PHE A 219 -5.29 -3.73 7.99
C PHE A 219 -5.25 -5.22 7.68
N GLN A 220 -5.72 -5.62 6.50
CA GLN A 220 -5.81 -7.02 6.09
C GLN A 220 -4.45 -7.71 6.16
N MET A 221 -3.41 -7.14 5.53
CA MET A 221 -2.08 -7.73 5.54
C MET A 221 -1.44 -7.76 6.93
N SER A 222 -1.61 -6.70 7.74
CA SER A 222 -0.99 -6.63 9.07
C SER A 222 -1.60 -7.65 10.03
N PHE A 223 -2.93 -7.74 10.09
CA PHE A 223 -3.59 -8.69 10.98
C PHE A 223 -3.47 -10.13 10.48
N ALA A 224 -3.45 -10.35 9.16
CA ALA A 224 -3.19 -11.66 8.59
C ALA A 224 -1.79 -12.18 8.96
N ALA A 225 -0.75 -11.35 8.80
CA ALA A 225 0.61 -11.73 9.16
C ALA A 225 0.73 -12.08 10.64
N VAL A 226 0.24 -11.21 11.54
CA VAL A 226 0.36 -11.41 12.99
C VAL A 226 -0.44 -12.61 13.45
N ALA A 227 -1.68 -12.80 12.97
CA ALA A 227 -2.51 -13.95 13.32
C ALA A 227 -1.86 -15.28 12.88
N ALA A 228 -1.37 -15.34 11.63
CA ALA A 228 -0.69 -16.54 11.13
C ALA A 228 0.57 -16.86 11.94
N LEU A 229 1.39 -15.85 12.26
CA LEU A 229 2.59 -16.03 13.08
C LEU A 229 2.25 -16.55 14.48
N VAL A 230 1.24 -15.97 15.14
CA VAL A 230 0.82 -16.41 16.49
C VAL A 230 0.38 -17.87 16.48
N VAL A 231 -0.41 -18.28 15.47
CA VAL A 231 -0.87 -19.68 15.34
C VAL A 231 0.30 -20.62 15.09
N VAL A 232 1.14 -20.31 14.09
CA VAL A 232 2.25 -21.20 13.71
C VAL A 232 3.27 -21.33 14.82
N TYR A 233 3.64 -20.22 15.50
CA TYR A 233 4.60 -20.28 16.62
C TYR A 233 4.05 -21.02 17.83
N ARG A 234 2.75 -20.87 18.12
CA ARG A 234 2.10 -21.64 19.17
C ARG A 234 2.17 -23.14 18.87
N GLU A 235 1.74 -23.56 17.67
CA GLU A 235 1.77 -24.98 17.27
C GLU A 235 3.21 -25.54 17.21
N TRP A 236 4.14 -24.71 16.74
CA TRP A 236 5.54 -25.11 16.73
C TRP A 236 6.11 -25.35 18.11
N HIS A 237 5.77 -24.47 19.06
CA HIS A 237 6.20 -24.60 20.45
C HIS A 237 5.54 -25.81 21.11
N ASP A 238 4.24 -25.98 20.93
CA ASP A 238 3.48 -27.09 21.52
C ASP A 238 3.97 -28.46 21.03
N LYS A 239 4.37 -28.57 19.75
CA LYS A 239 4.88 -29.83 19.16
C LYS A 239 6.32 -30.15 19.50
N ARG A 240 7.20 -29.15 19.66
CA ARG A 240 8.64 -29.38 19.84
C ARG A 240 9.07 -29.48 21.30
N GLY A 241 8.28 -28.98 22.24
CA GLY A 241 8.70 -28.83 23.64
C GLY A 241 9.91 -27.89 23.80
N TYR A 242 10.41 -27.77 25.00
CA TYR A 242 11.66 -27.03 25.29
C TYR A 242 12.85 -27.93 25.06
N VAL A 243 13.54 -27.83 23.94
CA VAL A 243 14.83 -28.49 23.70
C VAL A 243 15.93 -27.46 23.91
N PRO A 244 16.79 -27.62 24.96
CA PRO A 244 17.95 -26.75 25.17
C PRO A 244 18.89 -26.83 23.97
N ARG A 245 19.21 -25.68 23.38
CA ARG A 245 20.10 -25.61 22.21
C ARG A 245 21.49 -25.29 22.68
N ILE A 246 22.36 -26.30 22.69
CA ILE A 246 23.74 -26.21 23.13
C ILE A 246 24.65 -26.18 21.89
N GLY A 247 25.48 -25.12 21.77
CA GLY A 247 26.43 -24.95 20.69
C GLY A 247 26.05 -23.90 19.64
N PHE A 248 27.08 -23.27 19.06
CA PHE A 248 26.95 -22.20 18.09
C PHE A 248 26.19 -22.61 16.80
N ARG A 249 26.51 -23.77 16.24
CA ARG A 249 25.87 -24.31 15.05
C ARG A 249 24.35 -24.51 15.23
N GLN A 250 23.92 -25.05 16.37
CA GLN A 250 22.49 -25.25 16.64
C GLN A 250 21.75 -23.92 16.84
N LYS A 251 22.39 -22.96 17.51
CA LYS A 251 21.83 -21.61 17.67
C LYS A 251 21.68 -20.90 16.33
N SER A 252 22.71 -20.93 15.49
CA SER A 252 22.69 -20.30 14.15
C SER A 252 21.65 -20.96 13.22
N TRP A 253 21.60 -22.30 13.19
CA TRP A 253 20.59 -23.02 12.42
C TRP A 253 19.17 -22.72 12.90
N SER A 254 18.98 -22.68 14.21
CA SER A 254 17.70 -22.31 14.80
C SER A 254 17.27 -20.90 14.45
N TRP A 255 18.19 -19.95 14.49
CA TRP A 255 17.92 -18.57 14.13
C TRP A 255 17.53 -18.46 12.66
N LEU A 256 18.32 -19.10 11.77
CA LEU A 256 18.03 -19.12 10.32
C LEU A 256 16.68 -19.78 10.02
N SER A 257 16.38 -20.92 10.64
CA SER A 257 15.09 -21.61 10.47
C SER A 257 13.92 -20.76 10.96
N THR A 258 14.09 -20.06 12.08
CA THR A 258 13.08 -19.15 12.62
C THR A 258 12.84 -17.98 11.66
N LEU A 259 13.89 -17.36 11.13
CA LEU A 259 13.79 -16.27 10.17
C LEU A 259 13.09 -16.73 8.88
N THR A 260 13.49 -17.89 8.35
CA THR A 260 12.89 -18.47 7.15
C THR A 260 11.40 -18.77 7.35
N VAL A 261 11.04 -19.44 8.46
CA VAL A 261 9.64 -19.74 8.78
C VAL A 261 8.82 -18.47 8.99
N THR A 262 9.36 -17.48 9.72
CA THR A 262 8.68 -16.20 9.92
C THR A 262 8.39 -15.52 8.58
N SER A 263 9.39 -15.42 7.70
CA SER A 263 9.26 -14.78 6.40
C SER A 263 8.29 -15.54 5.49
N PHE A 264 8.36 -16.87 5.49
CA PHE A 264 7.47 -17.72 4.70
C PHE A 264 6.02 -17.61 5.17
N VAL A 265 5.78 -17.75 6.48
CA VAL A 265 4.42 -17.67 7.06
C VAL A 265 3.81 -16.29 6.86
N ALA A 266 4.54 -15.22 7.18
CA ALA A 266 4.05 -13.87 6.98
C ALA A 266 3.83 -13.57 5.49
N GLY A 267 4.77 -13.97 4.62
CA GLY A 267 4.65 -13.80 3.17
C GLY A 267 3.43 -14.51 2.61
N THR A 268 3.24 -15.80 2.93
CA THR A 268 2.09 -16.58 2.46
C THR A 268 0.76 -16.02 2.99
N ALA A 269 0.68 -15.67 4.26
CA ALA A 269 -0.53 -15.11 4.87
C ALA A 269 -0.94 -13.77 4.26
N THR A 270 0.02 -12.98 3.78
CA THR A 270 -0.24 -11.67 3.19
C THR A 270 -0.35 -11.71 1.66
N SER A 271 0.19 -12.75 1.00
CA SER A 271 0.28 -12.81 -0.48
C SER A 271 -1.08 -12.72 -1.16
N GLY A 272 -2.08 -13.43 -0.67
CA GLY A 272 -3.44 -13.39 -1.24
C GLY A 272 -4.02 -11.97 -1.24
N PHE A 273 -3.91 -11.26 -0.12
CA PHE A 273 -4.36 -9.87 -0.02
C PHE A 273 -3.49 -8.92 -0.86
N ALA A 274 -2.16 -9.15 -0.88
CA ALA A 274 -1.25 -8.33 -1.69
C ALA A 274 -1.55 -8.45 -3.19
N VAL A 275 -1.78 -9.65 -3.69
CA VAL A 275 -2.09 -9.89 -5.10
C VAL A 275 -3.44 -9.27 -5.47
N LEU A 276 -4.46 -9.41 -4.63
CA LEU A 276 -5.77 -8.79 -4.84
C LEU A 276 -5.73 -7.26 -4.95
N HIS A 277 -4.85 -6.61 -4.20
CA HIS A 277 -4.78 -5.16 -4.16
C HIS A 277 -3.73 -4.55 -5.09
N PHE A 278 -2.62 -5.24 -5.33
CA PHE A 278 -1.49 -4.72 -6.09
C PHE A 278 -1.29 -5.40 -7.44
N HIS A 279 -2.04 -6.47 -7.74
CA HIS A 279 -1.98 -7.24 -8.99
C HIS A 279 -0.57 -7.72 -9.35
N ARG A 280 0.25 -8.02 -8.33
CA ARG A 280 1.63 -8.49 -8.53
C ARG A 280 2.12 -9.36 -7.38
N VAL A 281 3.00 -10.30 -7.68
CA VAL A 281 3.73 -11.14 -6.74
C VAL A 281 5.22 -10.86 -6.88
N ALA A 282 5.90 -10.60 -5.77
CA ALA A 282 7.35 -10.53 -5.73
C ALA A 282 7.89 -11.95 -5.50
N ASN A 283 8.28 -12.63 -6.57
CA ASN A 283 8.64 -14.06 -6.54
C ASN A 283 9.81 -14.37 -5.61
N TYR A 284 10.76 -13.46 -5.50
CA TYR A 284 11.96 -13.64 -4.68
C TYR A 284 11.87 -12.93 -3.32
N SER A 285 10.65 -12.58 -2.86
CA SER A 285 10.46 -11.88 -1.59
C SER A 285 11.01 -12.64 -0.38
N LEU A 286 10.93 -13.98 -0.38
CA LEU A 286 11.50 -14.81 0.69
C LEU A 286 13.02 -14.65 0.76
N LEU A 287 13.72 -14.68 -0.38
CA LEU A 287 15.17 -14.48 -0.46
C LEU A 287 15.54 -13.03 -0.09
N GLY A 288 14.81 -12.05 -0.65
CA GLY A 288 14.99 -10.65 -0.28
C GLY A 288 14.90 -10.43 1.24
N ASN A 289 13.90 -11.02 1.88
CA ASN A 289 13.75 -10.96 3.34
C ASN A 289 14.87 -11.68 4.08
N LEU A 290 15.30 -12.85 3.61
CA LEU A 290 16.35 -13.63 4.26
C LEU A 290 17.67 -12.86 4.35
N PHE A 291 18.02 -12.10 3.32
CA PHE A 291 19.23 -11.28 3.31
C PHE A 291 19.03 -9.89 3.96
N ALA A 292 17.90 -9.25 3.71
CA ALA A 292 17.67 -7.88 4.17
C ALA A 292 17.27 -7.79 5.66
N MET A 293 16.48 -8.75 6.19
CA MET A 293 15.97 -8.67 7.56
C MET A 293 17.04 -8.76 8.65
N PRO A 294 18.09 -9.58 8.52
CA PRO A 294 19.20 -9.53 9.46
C PRO A 294 19.87 -8.16 9.54
N ILE A 295 20.18 -7.58 8.37
CA ILE A 295 20.79 -6.24 8.27
C ILE A 295 19.85 -5.22 8.93
N PHE A 296 18.58 -5.27 8.60
CA PHE A 296 17.59 -4.36 9.14
C PHE A 296 17.44 -4.47 10.66
N THR A 297 17.35 -5.70 11.18
CA THR A 297 17.08 -5.97 12.60
C THR A 297 18.29 -5.72 13.50
N PHE A 298 19.50 -6.12 13.07
CA PHE A 298 20.69 -6.06 13.90
C PHE A 298 21.59 -4.85 13.67
N LEU A 299 21.44 -4.17 12.53
CA LEU A 299 22.26 -3.02 12.21
C LEU A 299 21.43 -1.74 12.10
N VAL A 300 20.41 -1.73 11.23
CA VAL A 300 19.65 -0.50 10.95
C VAL A 300 18.83 -0.05 12.16
N MET A 301 18.04 -0.93 12.77
CA MET A 301 17.14 -0.55 13.86
C MET A 301 17.84 -0.24 15.18
N PRO A 302 18.88 -0.99 15.63
CA PRO A 302 19.68 -0.57 16.79
C PRO A 302 20.38 0.77 16.58
N ALA A 303 20.95 1.00 15.39
CA ALA A 303 21.54 2.29 15.04
C ALA A 303 20.50 3.43 15.01
N ALA A 304 19.26 3.15 14.54
CA ALA A 304 18.15 4.09 14.59
C ALA A 304 17.76 4.48 16.02
N LEU A 305 17.68 3.49 16.93
CA LEU A 305 17.42 3.74 18.34
C LEU A 305 18.56 4.54 18.99
N ALA A 306 19.82 4.16 18.71
CA ALA A 306 20.99 4.89 19.19
C ALA A 306 21.02 6.34 18.66
N ALA A 307 20.66 6.56 17.40
CA ALA A 307 20.56 7.89 16.82
C ALA A 307 19.51 8.75 17.54
N LEU A 308 18.33 8.19 17.86
CA LEU A 308 17.28 8.91 18.60
C LEU A 308 17.74 9.26 20.03
N ILE A 309 18.46 8.37 20.70
CA ILE A 309 19.02 8.62 22.05
C ILE A 309 20.13 9.67 21.99
N ALA A 310 21.00 9.61 20.99
CA ALA A 310 22.11 10.53 20.82
C ALA A 310 21.70 11.95 20.33
N LEU A 311 20.51 12.08 19.77
CA LEU A 311 20.03 13.30 19.13
C LEU A 311 19.95 14.54 20.04
N PRO A 312 19.48 14.44 21.32
CA PRO A 312 19.49 15.58 22.25
C PRO A 312 20.92 16.08 22.58
N PHE A 313 21.91 15.20 22.49
CA PHE A 313 23.32 15.49 22.79
C PHE A 313 24.13 15.95 21.57
N GLY A 314 23.52 15.98 20.37
CA GLY A 314 24.23 16.34 19.14
C GLY A 314 25.14 15.25 18.58
N LEU A 315 25.14 14.04 19.17
CA LEU A 315 26.03 12.91 18.86
C LEU A 315 25.43 11.92 17.85
N GLU A 316 24.36 12.29 17.15
CA GLU A 316 23.64 11.43 16.21
C GLU A 316 24.44 11.05 14.95
N ALA A 317 25.54 11.74 14.63
CA ALA A 317 26.28 11.52 13.38
C ALA A 317 26.81 10.10 13.22
N ILE A 318 27.40 9.53 14.30
CA ILE A 318 27.97 8.18 14.28
C ILE A 318 26.87 7.12 14.11
N PRO A 319 25.81 7.09 14.92
CA PRO A 319 24.71 6.15 14.71
C PRO A 319 24.02 6.30 13.33
N LEU A 320 23.86 7.53 12.82
CA LEU A 320 23.32 7.76 11.48
C LEU A 320 24.24 7.24 10.36
N ALA A 321 25.55 7.33 10.51
CA ALA A 321 26.49 6.74 9.57
C ALA A 321 26.39 5.20 9.54
N VAL A 322 26.31 4.56 10.71
CA VAL A 322 26.11 3.11 10.84
C VAL A 322 24.76 2.69 10.22
N MET A 323 23.70 3.42 10.54
CA MET A 323 22.36 3.20 9.95
C MET A 323 22.41 3.33 8.43
N GLY A 324 23.12 4.37 7.91
CA GLY A 324 23.31 4.61 6.49
C GLY A 324 24.04 3.46 5.79
N TRP A 325 25.08 2.93 6.41
CA TRP A 325 25.79 1.77 5.90
C TRP A 325 24.86 0.54 5.82
N GLY A 326 24.11 0.24 6.88
CA GLY A 326 23.13 -0.84 6.87
C GLY A 326 22.04 -0.67 5.79
N LEU A 327 21.53 0.54 5.60
CA LEU A 327 20.56 0.85 4.54
C LEU A 327 21.17 0.74 3.14
N SER A 328 22.44 1.11 2.95
CA SER A 328 23.11 0.92 1.67
C SER A 328 23.26 -0.55 1.30
N LEU A 329 23.58 -1.41 2.28
CA LEU A 329 23.60 -2.87 2.08
C LEU A 329 22.21 -3.41 1.71
N LEU A 330 21.17 -2.95 2.41
CA LEU A 330 19.80 -3.34 2.13
C LEU A 330 19.35 -2.90 0.72
N LEU A 331 19.72 -1.71 0.27
CA LEU A 331 19.47 -1.25 -1.10
C LEU A 331 20.21 -2.09 -2.14
N LYS A 332 21.48 -2.44 -1.88
CA LYS A 332 22.25 -3.33 -2.78
C LYS A 332 21.56 -4.71 -2.92
N VAL A 333 21.11 -5.30 -1.81
CA VAL A 333 20.32 -6.55 -1.84
C VAL A 333 19.04 -6.36 -2.66
N SER A 334 18.33 -5.24 -2.48
CA SER A 334 17.09 -4.96 -3.20
C SER A 334 17.30 -4.83 -4.71
N VAL A 335 18.31 -4.08 -5.12
CA VAL A 335 18.69 -3.93 -6.54
C VAL A 335 19.12 -5.29 -7.11
N TRP A 336 19.96 -6.03 -6.41
CA TRP A 336 20.42 -7.34 -6.85
C TRP A 336 19.25 -8.31 -7.09
N VAL A 337 18.31 -8.43 -6.15
CA VAL A 337 17.10 -9.25 -6.33
C VAL A 337 16.22 -8.73 -7.46
N ALA A 338 16.13 -7.41 -7.64
CA ALA A 338 15.31 -6.79 -8.68
C ALA A 338 15.84 -7.05 -10.11
N THR A 339 17.14 -7.37 -10.28
CA THR A 339 17.72 -7.70 -11.59
C THR A 339 17.45 -9.15 -12.03
N TRP A 340 16.90 -10.00 -11.17
CA TRP A 340 16.65 -11.39 -11.50
C TRP A 340 15.45 -11.53 -12.44
N PRO A 341 15.53 -12.45 -13.44
CA PRO A 341 14.42 -12.70 -14.34
C PRO A 341 13.16 -13.13 -13.58
N GLY A 342 12.02 -12.57 -13.93
CA GLY A 342 10.76 -12.92 -13.28
C GLY A 342 10.65 -12.45 -11.82
N ALA A 343 11.41 -11.42 -11.40
CA ALA A 343 11.34 -10.89 -10.04
C ALA A 343 9.92 -10.44 -9.64
N ILE A 344 9.14 -9.94 -10.58
CA ILE A 344 7.72 -9.67 -10.42
C ILE A 344 6.91 -10.51 -11.39
N LEU A 345 5.91 -11.21 -10.87
CA LEU A 345 4.82 -11.80 -11.63
C LEU A 345 3.62 -10.86 -11.53
N HIS A 346 3.11 -10.40 -12.68
CA HIS A 346 1.87 -9.64 -12.74
C HIS A 346 0.68 -10.60 -12.86
N VAL A 347 -0.38 -10.29 -12.12
CA VAL A 347 -1.58 -11.12 -12.06
C VAL A 347 -2.79 -10.21 -12.30
N TRP A 348 -3.71 -10.64 -13.17
CA TRP A 348 -4.91 -9.86 -13.45
C TRP A 348 -5.83 -9.75 -12.24
N ALA A 349 -6.73 -8.77 -12.26
CA ALA A 349 -7.60 -8.47 -11.14
C ALA A 349 -8.63 -9.58 -10.90
N ALA A 350 -8.81 -9.94 -9.62
CA ALA A 350 -9.91 -10.79 -9.19
C ALA A 350 -11.20 -9.97 -9.00
N PRO A 351 -12.37 -10.60 -9.06
CA PRO A 351 -13.62 -9.97 -8.63
C PRO A 351 -13.54 -9.51 -7.17
N ALA A 352 -14.07 -8.32 -6.88
CA ALA A 352 -13.94 -7.70 -5.56
C ALA A 352 -14.54 -8.54 -4.41
N TRP A 353 -15.56 -9.35 -4.66
CA TRP A 353 -16.18 -10.22 -3.65
C TRP A 353 -15.27 -11.35 -3.16
N ILE A 354 -14.26 -11.76 -3.94
CA ILE A 354 -13.28 -12.78 -3.55
C ILE A 354 -12.51 -12.36 -2.28
N ILE A 355 -12.31 -11.05 -2.04
CA ILE A 355 -11.65 -10.54 -0.84
C ILE A 355 -12.35 -11.03 0.43
N GLY A 356 -13.68 -11.00 0.47
CA GLY A 356 -14.47 -11.47 1.60
C GLY A 356 -14.32 -12.98 1.84
N LEU A 357 -14.38 -13.78 0.76
CA LEU A 357 -14.21 -15.23 0.85
C LEU A 357 -12.78 -15.62 1.23
N LEU A 358 -11.77 -14.91 0.71
CA LEU A 358 -10.38 -15.15 1.09
C LEU A 358 -10.15 -14.79 2.57
N GLY A 359 -10.78 -13.72 3.06
CA GLY A 359 -10.78 -13.38 4.47
C GLY A 359 -11.40 -14.46 5.34
N LEU A 360 -12.55 -15.01 4.94
CA LEU A 360 -13.21 -16.12 5.63
C LEU A 360 -12.34 -17.39 5.59
N ALA A 361 -11.78 -17.72 4.43
CA ALA A 361 -10.86 -18.84 4.27
C ALA A 361 -9.67 -18.72 5.23
N PHE A 362 -9.08 -17.51 5.31
CA PHE A 362 -7.99 -17.23 6.23
C PHE A 362 -8.40 -17.41 7.71
N LEU A 363 -9.58 -16.92 8.10
CA LEU A 363 -10.08 -17.08 9.47
C LEU A 363 -10.32 -18.57 9.79
N LEU A 364 -10.91 -19.34 8.89
CA LEU A 364 -11.11 -20.77 9.05
C LEU A 364 -9.78 -21.53 9.16
N ALA A 365 -8.79 -21.18 8.33
CA ALA A 365 -7.47 -21.80 8.35
C ALA A 365 -6.68 -21.50 9.63
N THR A 366 -6.83 -20.29 10.19
CA THR A 366 -6.08 -19.85 11.38
C THR A 366 -6.79 -20.15 12.70
N LEU A 367 -8.10 -19.96 12.79
CA LEU A 367 -8.89 -20.17 14.03
C LEU A 367 -9.53 -21.56 14.08
N GLY A 368 -9.73 -22.21 12.94
CA GLY A 368 -10.32 -23.53 12.86
C GLY A 368 -9.42 -24.62 13.40
N GLN A 369 -10.06 -25.68 13.95
CA GLN A 369 -9.39 -26.91 14.37
C GLN A 369 -9.95 -28.09 13.57
N GLY A 370 -9.13 -29.12 13.33
CA GLY A 370 -9.55 -30.31 12.59
C GLY A 370 -10.10 -29.97 11.20
N LEU A 371 -11.28 -30.50 10.87
CA LEU A 371 -11.90 -30.33 9.56
C LEU A 371 -12.10 -28.86 9.14
N ARG A 372 -12.43 -27.98 10.08
CA ARG A 372 -12.64 -26.54 9.78
C ARG A 372 -11.41 -25.87 9.18
N ARG A 373 -10.21 -26.26 9.61
CA ARG A 373 -8.95 -25.76 9.06
C ARG A 373 -8.78 -26.17 7.60
N TYR A 374 -9.05 -27.44 7.28
CA TYR A 374 -8.96 -27.95 5.90
C TYR A 374 -10.02 -27.31 5.00
N LEU A 375 -11.23 -27.04 5.52
CA LEU A 375 -12.23 -26.25 4.80
C LEU A 375 -11.73 -24.84 4.46
N GLY A 376 -10.96 -24.21 5.35
CA GLY A 376 -10.30 -22.93 5.08
C GLY A 376 -9.33 -23.00 3.91
N PHE A 377 -8.45 -24.00 3.86
CA PHE A 377 -7.54 -24.20 2.73
C PHE A 377 -8.29 -24.56 1.44
N GLY A 378 -9.33 -25.40 1.50
CA GLY A 378 -10.19 -25.71 0.37
C GLY A 378 -10.89 -24.48 -0.21
N LEU A 379 -11.42 -23.62 0.65
CA LEU A 379 -12.05 -22.36 0.24
C LEU A 379 -11.04 -21.39 -0.40
N ALA A 380 -9.82 -21.32 0.14
CA ALA A 380 -8.75 -20.51 -0.47
C ALA A 380 -8.40 -21.03 -1.87
N ALA A 381 -8.23 -22.36 -2.03
CA ALA A 381 -7.96 -22.98 -3.33
C ALA A 381 -9.10 -22.70 -4.33
N LEU A 382 -10.37 -22.80 -3.88
CA LEU A 382 -11.53 -22.46 -4.69
C LEU A 382 -11.52 -20.99 -5.14
N CYS A 383 -11.17 -20.07 -4.24
CA CYS A 383 -11.04 -18.65 -4.59
C CYS A 383 -9.98 -18.44 -5.71
N PHE A 384 -8.84 -19.10 -5.64
CA PHE A 384 -7.81 -19.01 -6.67
C PHE A 384 -8.26 -19.67 -7.99
N MET A 385 -9.00 -20.79 -7.95
CA MET A 385 -9.57 -21.43 -9.12
C MET A 385 -10.57 -20.51 -9.84
N ILE A 386 -11.50 -19.90 -9.10
CA ILE A 386 -12.45 -18.93 -9.67
C ILE A 386 -11.71 -17.73 -10.25
N TRP A 387 -10.68 -17.25 -9.55
CA TRP A 387 -9.88 -16.14 -10.03
C TRP A 387 -9.19 -16.44 -11.35
N SER A 388 -8.62 -17.64 -11.51
CA SER A 388 -7.94 -18.03 -12.76
C SER A 388 -8.85 -18.02 -13.99
N GLN A 389 -10.18 -18.11 -13.80
CA GLN A 389 -11.19 -18.08 -14.85
C GLN A 389 -11.79 -16.68 -15.08
N THR A 390 -11.35 -15.69 -14.33
CA THR A 390 -11.92 -14.33 -14.45
C THR A 390 -11.43 -13.66 -15.75
N PRO A 391 -12.34 -13.12 -16.59
CA PRO A 391 -11.95 -12.45 -17.82
C PRO A 391 -11.15 -11.19 -17.57
N ARG A 392 -10.25 -10.88 -18.51
CA ARG A 392 -9.45 -9.65 -18.50
C ARG A 392 -10.19 -8.57 -19.30
N PRO A 393 -10.06 -7.29 -18.92
CA PRO A 393 -10.62 -6.22 -19.72
C PRO A 393 -9.85 -6.05 -21.05
N ASP A 394 -10.55 -5.94 -22.15
CA ASP A 394 -9.96 -5.78 -23.49
C ASP A 394 -9.60 -4.33 -23.79
N MET A 395 -10.44 -3.41 -23.33
CA MET A 395 -10.28 -1.98 -23.57
C MET A 395 -10.67 -1.20 -22.31
N ARG A 396 -10.03 -0.04 -22.13
CA ARG A 396 -10.38 0.94 -21.12
C ARG A 396 -10.68 2.28 -21.78
N ILE A 397 -11.73 2.94 -21.29
CA ILE A 397 -12.12 4.28 -21.67
C ILE A 397 -12.06 5.16 -20.41
N SER A 398 -11.23 6.21 -20.43
CA SER A 398 -11.12 7.13 -19.29
C SER A 398 -12.36 8.02 -19.18
N ASP A 399 -12.50 8.71 -18.05
CA ASP A 399 -13.53 9.72 -17.83
C ASP A 399 -13.42 10.95 -18.75
N ALA A 400 -12.26 11.10 -19.43
CA ALA A 400 -12.02 12.10 -20.47
C ALA A 400 -12.20 11.53 -21.89
N GLY A 401 -12.71 10.31 -22.06
CA GLY A 401 -12.89 9.64 -23.35
C GLY A 401 -11.59 9.18 -24.01
N GLN A 402 -10.48 9.07 -23.26
CA GLN A 402 -9.24 8.50 -23.80
C GLN A 402 -9.32 6.99 -23.77
N VAL A 403 -8.93 6.36 -24.88
CA VAL A 403 -9.00 4.91 -25.07
C VAL A 403 -7.62 4.27 -24.92
N ALA A 404 -7.59 3.11 -24.28
CA ALA A 404 -6.44 2.22 -24.24
C ALA A 404 -6.92 0.77 -24.40
N PHE A 405 -6.32 -0.01 -25.31
CA PHE A 405 -6.67 -1.40 -25.57
C PHE A 405 -5.45 -2.23 -25.97
N TRP A 406 -5.55 -3.53 -25.81
CA TRP A 406 -4.49 -4.48 -26.17
C TRP A 406 -4.59 -4.90 -27.62
N ASP A 407 -3.44 -5.20 -28.23
CA ASP A 407 -3.42 -5.81 -29.56
C ASP A 407 -4.06 -7.20 -29.52
N ASN A 408 -4.89 -7.49 -30.50
CA ASN A 408 -5.51 -8.82 -30.65
C ASN A 408 -4.48 -9.92 -31.02
N LYS A 409 -3.36 -9.52 -31.64
CA LYS A 409 -2.32 -10.45 -32.11
C LYS A 409 -1.14 -10.53 -31.17
N ASP A 410 -0.84 -9.45 -30.45
CA ASP A 410 0.29 -9.36 -29.52
C ASP A 410 -0.13 -8.64 -28.24
N GLU A 411 -0.44 -9.39 -27.19
CA GLU A 411 -0.79 -8.85 -25.87
C GLU A 411 0.34 -8.00 -25.23
N ALA A 412 1.54 -7.95 -25.83
CA ALA A 412 2.62 -7.08 -25.38
C ALA A 412 2.51 -5.65 -25.88
N ILE A 413 1.58 -5.34 -26.80
CA ILE A 413 1.39 -4.00 -27.35
C ILE A 413 0.10 -3.38 -26.82
N LEU A 414 0.23 -2.21 -26.17
CA LEU A 414 -0.90 -1.40 -25.71
C LEU A 414 -1.08 -0.20 -26.63
N TYR A 415 -2.21 -0.13 -27.31
CA TYR A 415 -2.60 1.00 -28.14
C TYR A 415 -3.30 2.08 -27.35
N VAL A 416 -2.91 3.34 -27.55
CA VAL A 416 -3.47 4.52 -26.86
C VAL A 416 -3.67 5.69 -27.81
N GLY A 417 -4.61 6.57 -27.51
CA GLY A 417 -4.83 7.79 -28.31
C GLY A 417 -3.72 8.82 -28.12
N ARG A 418 -3.28 9.07 -26.88
CA ARG A 418 -2.22 10.03 -26.54
C ARG A 418 -1.28 9.44 -25.50
N LYS A 419 0.02 9.31 -25.82
CA LYS A 419 1.03 8.70 -24.93
C LYS A 419 1.18 9.41 -23.57
N ARG A 420 0.96 10.73 -23.51
CA ARG A 420 1.13 11.54 -22.29
C ARG A 420 -0.13 11.74 -21.47
N SER A 421 -1.32 11.42 -22.00
CA SER A 421 -2.58 11.59 -21.30
C SER A 421 -2.91 10.38 -20.43
N ASP A 422 -3.61 10.62 -19.30
CA ASP A 422 -4.15 9.59 -18.41
C ASP A 422 -3.13 8.49 -18.03
N ARG A 423 -1.90 8.89 -17.72
CA ARG A 423 -0.81 7.96 -17.36
C ARG A 423 -1.21 7.06 -16.20
N TYR A 424 -1.75 7.63 -15.13
CA TYR A 424 -2.12 6.88 -13.94
C TYR A 424 -3.24 5.86 -14.21
N GLY A 425 -4.30 6.25 -14.90
CA GLY A 425 -5.39 5.35 -15.24
C GLY A 425 -4.94 4.21 -16.15
N ARG A 426 -4.05 4.49 -17.10
CA ARG A 426 -3.45 3.49 -17.98
C ARG A 426 -2.57 2.51 -17.19
N GLU A 427 -1.73 2.98 -16.28
CA GLU A 427 -0.93 2.12 -15.40
C GLU A 427 -1.82 1.21 -14.55
N GLN A 428 -2.94 1.72 -14.03
CA GLN A 428 -3.92 0.91 -13.29
C GLN A 428 -4.62 -0.12 -14.19
N PHE A 429 -4.94 0.22 -15.43
CA PHE A 429 -5.51 -0.71 -16.40
C PHE A 429 -4.53 -1.83 -16.75
N MET A 430 -3.27 -1.49 -17.04
CA MET A 430 -2.22 -2.47 -17.31
C MET A 430 -2.03 -3.44 -16.13
N GLN A 431 -1.96 -2.90 -14.91
CA GLN A 431 -1.85 -3.71 -13.70
C GLN A 431 -3.06 -4.63 -13.52
N LYS A 432 -4.29 -4.10 -13.75
CA LYS A 432 -5.53 -4.86 -13.66
C LYS A 432 -5.62 -5.97 -14.70
N ALA A 433 -5.09 -5.75 -15.91
CA ALA A 433 -5.00 -6.77 -16.95
C ALA A 433 -3.86 -7.78 -16.72
N GLY A 434 -2.94 -7.51 -15.80
CA GLY A 434 -1.77 -8.36 -15.56
C GLY A 434 -0.66 -8.22 -16.61
N LEU A 435 -0.69 -7.15 -17.41
CA LEU A 435 0.18 -6.94 -18.58
C LEU A 435 0.91 -5.60 -18.39
N VAL A 436 2.07 -5.58 -17.77
CA VAL A 436 2.76 -4.32 -17.38
C VAL A 436 3.94 -3.95 -18.30
N ASN A 437 4.50 -4.90 -19.03
CA ASN A 437 5.70 -4.69 -19.86
C ASN A 437 5.40 -4.46 -21.35
N GLY A 438 4.17 -4.06 -21.69
CA GLY A 438 3.78 -3.84 -23.08
C GLY A 438 4.40 -2.57 -23.68
N GLU A 439 4.77 -2.64 -24.96
CA GLU A 439 5.12 -1.46 -25.75
C GLU A 439 3.90 -0.58 -25.92
N ILE A 440 4.06 0.74 -25.73
CA ILE A 440 2.94 1.68 -25.86
C ILE A 440 3.01 2.36 -27.23
N LYS A 441 2.04 2.04 -28.07
CA LYS A 441 1.88 2.61 -29.43
C LYS A 441 0.63 3.51 -29.52
N ARG A 442 0.59 4.35 -30.52
CA ARG A 442 -0.62 5.14 -30.83
C ARG A 442 -1.45 4.37 -31.86
N TYR A 443 -2.73 4.15 -31.56
CA TYR A 443 -3.61 3.47 -32.52
C TYR A 443 -3.80 4.27 -33.82
N GLN A 444 -3.65 5.59 -33.77
CA GLN A 444 -3.72 6.49 -34.91
C GLN A 444 -2.62 6.26 -35.95
N ASP A 445 -1.48 5.73 -35.52
CA ASP A 445 -0.31 5.56 -36.40
C ASP A 445 -0.33 4.20 -37.12
N GLU A 446 -1.01 3.17 -36.56
CA GLU A 446 -0.90 1.79 -37.07
C GLU A 446 -2.24 1.10 -37.37
N LEU A 447 -3.30 1.37 -36.59
CA LEU A 447 -4.54 0.58 -36.65
C LEU A 447 -5.78 1.36 -37.04
N ALA A 448 -5.83 2.65 -36.72
CA ALA A 448 -7.04 3.41 -36.86
C ALA A 448 -7.10 4.20 -38.20
N GLN A 449 -8.25 4.18 -38.80
CA GLN A 449 -8.59 5.12 -39.86
C GLN A 449 -9.09 6.42 -39.22
N CYS A 450 -8.24 7.43 -39.18
CA CYS A 450 -8.55 8.71 -38.57
C CYS A 450 -8.72 9.83 -39.61
N ASP A 451 -9.76 10.62 -39.44
CA ASP A 451 -9.91 11.91 -40.07
C ASP A 451 -9.88 13.05 -39.02
N LYS A 452 -10.29 14.27 -39.40
CA LYS A 452 -10.32 15.41 -38.47
C LYS A 452 -11.43 15.30 -37.42
N LEU A 453 -12.44 14.48 -37.66
CA LEU A 453 -13.69 14.42 -36.90
C LEU A 453 -13.83 13.16 -36.08
N ALA A 454 -13.30 12.02 -36.54
CA ALA A 454 -13.36 10.72 -35.87
C ALA A 454 -12.16 9.83 -36.17
N CYS A 455 -11.91 8.86 -35.27
CA CYS A 455 -10.98 7.76 -35.49
C CYS A 455 -11.73 6.44 -35.31
N ARG A 456 -11.68 5.56 -36.33
CA ARG A 456 -12.31 4.25 -36.34
C ARG A 456 -11.28 3.15 -36.30
N PHE A 457 -11.47 2.16 -35.44
CA PHE A 457 -10.61 0.99 -35.31
C PHE A 457 -11.40 -0.19 -34.78
N GLU A 458 -10.82 -1.38 -34.92
CA GLU A 458 -11.44 -2.62 -34.49
C GLU A 458 -10.75 -3.19 -33.25
N VAL A 459 -11.55 -3.67 -32.30
CA VAL A 459 -11.09 -4.38 -31.10
C VAL A 459 -11.90 -5.68 -30.99
N ARG A 460 -11.24 -6.82 -31.10
CA ARG A 460 -11.87 -8.17 -31.03
C ARG A 460 -13.13 -8.31 -31.91
N GLY A 461 -13.06 -7.86 -33.14
CA GLY A 461 -14.19 -7.94 -34.10
C GLY A 461 -15.28 -6.92 -33.88
N LYS A 462 -15.10 -5.94 -32.97
CA LYS A 462 -16.05 -4.86 -32.71
C LYS A 462 -15.51 -3.52 -33.18
N GLN A 463 -16.37 -2.77 -33.91
CA GLN A 463 -16.02 -1.45 -34.42
C GLN A 463 -16.15 -0.39 -33.34
N VAL A 464 -15.05 0.32 -33.08
CA VAL A 464 -14.98 1.40 -32.10
C VAL A 464 -14.70 2.71 -32.82
N SER A 465 -15.53 3.72 -32.56
CA SER A 465 -15.34 5.07 -33.07
C SER A 465 -15.07 6.04 -31.93
N VAL A 466 -13.96 6.78 -32.05
CA VAL A 466 -13.59 7.87 -31.13
C VAL A 466 -13.86 9.19 -31.84
N VAL A 467 -14.94 9.84 -31.46
CA VAL A 467 -15.48 11.03 -32.14
C VAL A 467 -14.92 12.29 -31.46
N HIS A 468 -14.39 13.18 -32.30
CA HIS A 468 -13.81 14.47 -31.88
C HIS A 468 -14.80 15.65 -32.03
N HIS A 469 -15.82 15.49 -32.84
CA HIS A 469 -16.85 16.51 -33.05
C HIS A 469 -18.27 15.91 -32.95
N PRO A 470 -19.22 16.51 -32.22
CA PRO A 470 -20.57 15.97 -32.02
C PRO A 470 -21.41 15.73 -33.28
N SER A 471 -21.13 16.45 -34.39
CA SER A 471 -21.85 16.28 -35.66
C SER A 471 -21.70 14.89 -36.27
N GLU A 472 -20.61 14.20 -35.98
CA GLU A 472 -20.33 12.87 -36.52
C GLU A 472 -20.99 11.72 -35.73
N VAL A 473 -21.53 12.02 -34.54
CA VAL A 473 -22.13 10.98 -33.70
C VAL A 473 -23.28 10.25 -34.40
N PRO A 474 -24.21 10.90 -35.14
CA PRO A 474 -25.28 10.18 -35.83
C PRO A 474 -24.76 9.18 -36.88
N LEU A 475 -23.76 9.57 -37.67
CA LEU A 475 -23.14 8.70 -38.66
C LEU A 475 -22.43 7.51 -38.03
N GLU A 476 -21.65 7.75 -36.96
CA GLU A 476 -20.92 6.72 -36.26
C GLU A 476 -21.84 5.78 -35.48
N CYS A 477 -22.98 6.23 -35.03
CA CYS A 477 -24.00 5.42 -34.37
C CYS A 477 -24.55 4.28 -35.22
N ASP A 478 -24.54 4.45 -36.54
CA ASP A 478 -25.05 3.45 -37.47
C ASP A 478 -23.99 2.46 -37.94
N THR A 479 -22.71 2.81 -37.79
CA THR A 479 -21.58 2.03 -38.31
C THR A 479 -20.71 1.38 -37.26
N ALA A 480 -20.68 1.90 -36.03
CA ALA A 480 -19.87 1.40 -34.96
C ALA A 480 -20.68 0.66 -33.89
N ASP A 481 -20.03 -0.25 -33.16
CA ASP A 481 -20.61 -0.92 -31.98
C ASP A 481 -20.46 -0.06 -30.70
N ILE A 482 -19.39 0.74 -30.63
CA ILE A 482 -19.10 1.65 -29.50
C ILE A 482 -18.72 3.02 -30.07
N VAL A 483 -19.39 4.06 -29.60
CA VAL A 483 -19.11 5.46 -29.95
C VAL A 483 -18.67 6.23 -28.71
N ILE A 484 -17.49 6.85 -28.76
CA ILE A 484 -16.86 7.56 -27.65
C ILE A 484 -16.65 9.02 -28.04
N LEU A 485 -17.28 9.93 -27.30
CA LEU A 485 -17.14 11.37 -27.54
C LEU A 485 -16.09 11.97 -26.60
N THR A 486 -14.98 12.50 -27.15
CA THR A 486 -13.79 12.93 -26.40
C THR A 486 -13.79 14.35 -25.88
N LYS A 487 -14.73 15.20 -26.28
CA LYS A 487 -14.74 16.64 -25.91
C LYS A 487 -15.99 17.06 -25.16
N ARG A 488 -15.77 17.95 -24.16
CA ARG A 488 -16.78 18.79 -23.51
C ARG A 488 -17.42 19.78 -24.51
N GLN A 489 -17.99 19.36 -25.60
CA GLN A 489 -18.77 20.28 -26.41
C GLN A 489 -20.23 20.13 -26.00
N ALA A 490 -20.72 21.20 -25.36
CA ALA A 490 -22.10 21.37 -24.97
C ALA A 490 -23.01 21.40 -26.19
N GLY A 491 -23.62 20.29 -26.49
CA GLY A 491 -24.73 20.17 -27.38
C GLY A 491 -25.53 18.92 -27.01
N PRO A 492 -26.87 18.94 -27.04
CA PRO A 492 -27.63 17.72 -26.89
C PRO A 492 -27.32 16.83 -28.09
N VAL A 493 -26.41 15.87 -27.89
CA VAL A 493 -26.22 14.79 -28.87
C VAL A 493 -27.54 14.04 -28.95
N ALA A 494 -28.08 13.91 -30.17
CA ALA A 494 -29.30 13.16 -30.40
C ALA A 494 -29.05 11.68 -30.04
N ARG A 495 -29.46 11.28 -28.85
CA ARG A 495 -29.35 9.88 -28.36
C ARG A 495 -30.43 8.98 -28.92
N ARG A 496 -31.50 9.58 -29.52
CA ARG A 496 -32.60 8.84 -30.12
C ARG A 496 -32.12 8.22 -31.43
N GLY A 497 -32.15 6.90 -31.51
CA GLY A 497 -31.81 6.15 -32.70
C GLY A 497 -30.37 5.64 -32.78
N CYS A 498 -29.50 5.88 -31.80
CA CYS A 498 -28.17 5.30 -31.80
C CYS A 498 -28.21 3.80 -31.46
N ALA A 499 -27.83 2.95 -32.40
CA ALA A 499 -27.72 1.50 -32.19
C ALA A 499 -26.46 1.15 -31.38
N ALA A 500 -25.41 1.96 -31.54
CA ALA A 500 -24.14 1.80 -30.82
C ALA A 500 -24.25 2.14 -29.33
N LYS A 501 -23.32 1.59 -28.53
CA LYS A 501 -23.12 2.01 -27.13
C LYS A 501 -22.44 3.37 -27.08
N LEU A 502 -23.23 4.44 -26.89
CA LEU A 502 -22.73 5.80 -26.84
C LEU A 502 -22.21 6.18 -25.43
N LEU A 503 -20.93 6.55 -25.36
CA LEU A 503 -20.26 7.08 -24.20
C LEU A 503 -19.94 8.56 -24.37
N ASP A 504 -20.76 9.41 -23.77
CA ASP A 504 -20.64 10.86 -23.78
C ASP A 504 -20.27 11.45 -22.42
N GLU A 505 -20.15 12.78 -22.36
CA GLU A 505 -19.82 13.49 -21.11
C GLU A 505 -20.79 13.20 -19.96
N ARG A 506 -22.10 12.97 -20.25
CA ARG A 506 -23.07 12.65 -19.19
C ARG A 506 -22.77 11.29 -18.56
N VAL A 507 -22.44 10.30 -19.40
CA VAL A 507 -22.04 8.96 -18.93
C VAL A 507 -20.76 9.06 -18.11
N PHE A 508 -19.74 9.76 -18.61
CA PHE A 508 -18.48 9.91 -17.89
C PHE A 508 -18.63 10.67 -16.57
N ARG A 509 -19.47 11.70 -16.53
CA ARG A 509 -19.72 12.47 -15.31
C ARG A 509 -20.36 11.65 -14.20
N THR A 510 -21.24 10.71 -14.55
CA THR A 510 -21.98 9.89 -13.58
C THR A 510 -21.27 8.56 -13.27
N ALA A 511 -20.76 7.90 -14.30
CA ALA A 511 -20.22 6.55 -14.25
C ALA A 511 -18.68 6.51 -14.21
N GLY A 512 -17.99 7.61 -14.54
CA GLY A 512 -16.52 7.69 -14.58
C GLY A 512 -15.92 6.91 -15.75
N ALA A 513 -14.72 6.40 -15.57
CA ALA A 513 -14.05 5.53 -16.53
C ALA A 513 -14.78 4.19 -16.70
N HIS A 514 -14.58 3.52 -17.83
CA HIS A 514 -15.19 2.23 -18.14
C HIS A 514 -14.12 1.23 -18.58
N ASP A 515 -14.23 0.01 -18.08
CA ASP A 515 -13.58 -1.13 -18.69
C ASP A 515 -14.57 -1.84 -19.61
N VAL A 516 -14.08 -2.28 -20.76
CA VAL A 516 -14.86 -2.97 -21.78
C VAL A 516 -14.39 -4.41 -21.87
N TYR A 517 -15.34 -5.33 -21.84
CA TYR A 517 -15.12 -6.76 -22.03
C TYR A 517 -15.89 -7.16 -23.30
N ILE A 518 -15.24 -7.91 -24.18
CA ILE A 518 -15.81 -8.40 -25.41
C ILE A 518 -15.71 -9.94 -25.39
N GLU A 519 -16.82 -10.59 -25.05
CA GLU A 519 -16.94 -12.03 -24.94
C GLU A 519 -18.06 -12.53 -25.85
N ASP A 520 -17.82 -13.54 -26.66
CA ASP A 520 -18.79 -14.14 -27.57
C ASP A 520 -19.56 -13.14 -28.44
N GLY A 521 -18.88 -12.06 -28.86
CA GLY A 521 -19.48 -10.99 -29.64
C GLY A 521 -20.36 -10.02 -28.84
N ALA A 522 -20.54 -10.24 -27.53
CA ALA A 522 -21.25 -9.32 -26.64
C ALA A 522 -20.27 -8.30 -26.04
N ILE A 523 -20.75 -7.05 -25.91
CA ILE A 523 -19.98 -5.97 -25.28
C ILE A 523 -20.54 -5.70 -23.90
N GLU A 524 -19.72 -5.90 -22.86
CA GLU A 524 -20.05 -5.50 -21.49
C GLU A 524 -19.25 -4.26 -21.09
N LEU A 525 -19.94 -3.20 -20.66
CA LEU A 525 -19.35 -1.96 -20.14
C LEU A 525 -19.44 -1.97 -18.62
N ARG A 526 -18.29 -2.03 -17.93
CA ARG A 526 -18.24 -1.94 -16.47
C ARG A 526 -17.76 -0.57 -16.04
N PRO A 527 -18.61 0.26 -15.43
CA PRO A 527 -18.25 1.59 -14.99
C PRO A 527 -17.40 1.58 -13.70
N ALA A 528 -16.47 2.51 -13.59
CA ALA A 528 -15.66 2.70 -12.39
C ALA A 528 -16.51 3.15 -11.20
N ASN A 529 -17.54 3.97 -11.44
CA ASN A 529 -18.54 4.36 -10.45
C ASN A 529 -19.81 3.54 -10.68
N LYS A 530 -20.09 2.58 -9.81
CA LYS A 530 -21.35 1.82 -9.83
C LYS A 530 -22.53 2.77 -9.60
N LYS A 531 -23.72 2.45 -10.15
CA LYS A 531 -24.96 3.18 -9.91
C LYS A 531 -25.12 3.41 -8.39
N GLY A 532 -25.43 4.65 -7.98
CA GLY A 532 -25.52 5.02 -6.57
C GLY A 532 -24.37 5.93 -6.09
N ARG A 533 -23.58 6.54 -6.99
CA ARG A 533 -22.56 7.53 -6.58
C ARG A 533 -23.16 8.66 -5.73
N ARG A 534 -24.39 9.10 -6.03
CA ARG A 534 -25.11 10.12 -5.24
C ARG A 534 -25.51 9.66 -3.83
N GLU A 535 -25.46 8.36 -3.55
CA GLU A 535 -25.81 7.77 -2.25
C GLU A 535 -24.60 7.60 -1.34
N ARG A 536 -23.39 7.85 -1.84
CA ARG A 536 -22.18 7.74 -1.04
C ARG A 536 -21.75 9.11 -0.56
N PRO A 537 -21.42 9.28 0.73
CA PRO A 537 -21.07 10.60 1.28
C PRO A 537 -19.80 11.20 0.67
N TRP A 538 -19.01 10.42 -0.06
CA TRP A 538 -17.76 10.87 -0.70
C TRP A 538 -17.86 11.01 -2.23
N SER A 539 -19.03 10.84 -2.82
CA SER A 539 -19.22 10.90 -4.29
C SER A 539 -19.72 12.26 -4.75
#